data_9f2a51aa0f0d40c40e815ea8f49a2091
#
_entry.id   9f2a51aa0f0d40c40e815ea8f49a2091
#
_cell.length_a   1.000
_cell.length_b   1.000
_cell.length_c   1.000
_cell.angle_alpha   90.00
_cell.angle_beta   90.00
_cell.angle_gamma   90.00
#
_symmetry.space_group_name_H-M   'P 1'
#
loop_
_entity.id
_entity.type
_entity.pdbx_description
1 polymer ?
#
loop_
_entity_poly.entity_id
_entity_poly.type
_entity_poly.pdbx_seq_one_letter_code
_entity_poly.pdbx_strand_id
1 'polypeptide(L)'
;MARSANYHGYTVFDDGTIPLSKRDHTPMFCFDNGRGYLCVTMFIEGRQYTKGVHHLVAECFVPNPDPERFTHVNHKDGNKYNNAYWNLEWTTPGGNIKHAYDNDLRVRPVGEYNANAVLTEAEVREICELLQSGLRQCEIRDLGYPYETVRAIKQRRQWKHISKDYTR
;
A
#
# COMPACT_ATOMS: atom_id res chain seq x y z
N MET A 1 -16.41 2.21 28.33
CA MET A 1 -15.18 2.98 28.67
C MET A 1 -14.03 2.37 27.89
N ALA A 2 -13.13 3.21 27.32
CA ALA A 2 -11.91 2.73 26.68
C ALA A 2 -11.03 1.99 27.71
N ARG A 3 -10.42 0.89 27.27
CA ARG A 3 -9.42 0.18 28.06
C ARG A 3 -8.09 0.90 27.90
N SER A 4 -7.25 0.85 28.94
CA SER A 4 -5.92 1.42 28.89
C SER A 4 -4.84 0.37 29.18
N ALA A 5 -3.66 0.58 28.62
CA ALA A 5 -2.46 -0.22 28.87
C ALA A 5 -1.26 0.68 29.16
N ASN A 6 -0.31 0.16 29.93
CA ASN A 6 0.95 0.82 30.18
C ASN A 6 1.97 0.42 29.08
N TYR A 7 2.56 1.41 28.43
CA TYR A 7 3.63 1.25 27.46
C TYR A 7 4.85 2.05 27.89
N HIS A 8 5.81 1.42 28.55
CA HIS A 8 7.01 2.08 29.12
C HIS A 8 6.71 3.31 30.00
N GLY A 9 5.63 3.24 30.77
CA GLY A 9 5.16 4.33 31.64
C GLY A 9 4.15 5.29 30.99
N TYR A 10 3.97 5.24 29.68
CA TYR A 10 2.93 5.99 28.96
C TYR A 10 1.60 5.22 29.00
N THR A 11 0.49 5.96 29.06
CA THR A 11 -0.84 5.34 29.02
C THR A 11 -1.38 5.36 27.60
N VAL A 12 -1.64 4.19 27.04
CA VAL A 12 -2.22 4.00 25.70
C VAL A 12 -3.66 3.50 25.85
N PHE A 13 -4.57 4.01 25.01
CA PHE A 13 -5.99 3.64 25.00
C PHE A 13 -6.35 2.80 23.79
N ASP A 14 -7.26 1.85 23.95
CA ASP A 14 -7.67 0.93 22.89
C ASP A 14 -8.58 1.57 21.81
N ASP A 15 -9.16 2.71 22.10
CA ASP A 15 -10.01 3.48 21.17
C ASP A 15 -9.23 4.39 20.23
N GLY A 16 -7.90 4.43 20.33
CA GLY A 16 -7.03 5.29 19.51
C GLY A 16 -6.90 6.73 19.99
N THR A 17 -7.40 7.04 21.18
CA THR A 17 -7.19 8.34 21.83
C THR A 17 -5.68 8.60 22.02
N ILE A 18 -5.27 9.87 21.91
CA ILE A 18 -3.88 10.30 22.08
C ILE A 18 -3.32 9.77 23.40
N PRO A 19 -2.17 9.08 23.42
CA PRO A 19 -1.57 8.56 24.63
C PRO A 19 -1.25 9.66 25.65
N LEU A 20 -1.27 9.30 26.93
CA LEU A 20 -0.90 10.22 28.01
C LEU A 20 0.59 10.09 28.34
N SER A 21 1.19 11.22 28.71
CA SER A 21 2.58 11.29 29.11
C SER A 21 2.81 10.53 30.44
N LYS A 22 4.01 9.99 30.62
CA LYS A 22 4.39 9.27 31.84
C LYS A 22 4.65 10.19 33.03
N ARG A 23 4.85 11.49 32.79
CA ARG A 23 5.26 12.45 33.82
C ARG A 23 4.06 13.03 34.57
N ASP A 24 3.09 13.52 33.81
CA ASP A 24 1.97 14.32 34.31
C ASP A 24 0.60 13.79 33.87
N HIS A 25 0.60 12.66 33.14
CA HIS A 25 -0.61 12.02 32.61
C HIS A 25 -1.49 12.97 31.75
N THR A 26 -0.86 13.96 31.12
CA THR A 26 -1.53 14.81 30.11
C THR A 26 -1.44 14.22 28.72
N PRO A 27 -2.36 14.54 27.78
CA PRO A 27 -2.26 14.13 26.40
C PRO A 27 -0.92 14.56 25.79
N MET A 28 -0.25 13.63 25.12
CA MET A 28 1.01 13.90 24.47
C MET A 28 0.82 14.81 23.26
N PHE A 29 1.86 15.58 22.92
CA PHE A 29 1.88 16.28 21.62
C PHE A 29 1.84 15.27 20.49
N CYS A 30 0.81 15.38 19.65
CA CYS A 30 0.57 14.51 18.51
C CYS A 30 0.69 15.32 17.21
N PHE A 31 1.33 14.76 16.21
CA PHE A 31 1.53 15.40 14.90
C PHE A 31 1.34 14.40 13.75
N ASP A 32 0.97 14.90 12.60
CA ASP A 32 0.95 14.11 11.36
C ASP A 32 2.36 14.01 10.78
N ASN A 33 2.76 12.81 10.35
CA ASN A 33 4.09 12.57 9.79
C ASN A 33 4.23 12.95 8.30
N GLY A 34 3.26 13.67 7.72
CA GLY A 34 3.20 14.03 6.29
C GLY A 34 2.72 12.90 5.39
N ARG A 35 2.38 11.73 5.97
CA ARG A 35 1.81 10.57 5.26
C ARG A 35 0.42 10.18 5.76
N GLY A 36 -0.19 11.05 6.59
CA GLY A 36 -1.51 10.87 7.18
C GLY A 36 -1.53 9.96 8.41
N TYR A 37 -0.40 9.73 9.08
CA TYR A 37 -0.35 8.97 10.33
C TYR A 37 -0.09 9.88 11.52
N LEU A 38 -0.91 9.76 12.54
CA LEU A 38 -0.69 10.42 13.81
C LEU A 38 0.47 9.78 14.56
N CYS A 39 1.43 10.60 14.98
CA CYS A 39 2.64 10.18 15.69
C CYS A 39 2.83 10.95 16.98
N VAL A 40 3.46 10.29 17.94
CA VAL A 40 3.90 10.89 19.21
C VAL A 40 5.38 10.62 19.41
N THR A 41 6.06 11.52 20.15
CA THR A 41 7.46 11.34 20.51
C THR A 41 7.57 10.96 21.97
N MET A 42 8.28 9.86 22.25
CA MET A 42 8.46 9.27 23.58
C MET A 42 9.94 9.20 23.94
N PHE A 43 10.23 9.20 25.23
CA PHE A 43 11.57 8.95 25.76
C PHE A 43 11.57 7.63 26.55
N ILE A 44 12.26 6.63 26.05
CA ILE A 44 12.41 5.31 26.65
C ILE A 44 13.89 5.08 26.92
N GLU A 45 14.25 4.81 28.15
CA GLU A 45 15.65 4.58 28.58
C GLU A 45 16.62 5.69 28.14
N GLY A 46 16.17 6.95 28.22
CA GLY A 46 16.96 8.12 27.84
C GLY A 46 17.09 8.37 26.33
N ARG A 47 16.47 7.55 25.49
CA ARG A 47 16.46 7.71 24.02
C ARG A 47 15.11 8.21 23.53
N GLN A 48 15.15 9.02 22.49
CA GLN A 48 13.94 9.55 21.83
C GLN A 48 13.47 8.60 20.75
N TYR A 49 12.16 8.29 20.77
CA TYR A 49 11.48 7.49 19.77
C TYR A 49 10.24 8.22 19.26
N THR A 50 10.09 8.30 17.94
CA THR A 50 8.84 8.72 17.32
C THR A 50 8.08 7.49 16.86
N LYS A 51 6.82 7.35 17.30
CA LYS A 51 6.01 6.16 17.00
C LYS A 51 4.59 6.56 16.62
N GLY A 52 4.03 5.88 15.63
CA GLY A 52 2.63 6.07 15.24
C GLY A 52 1.67 5.58 16.33
N VAL A 53 0.59 6.33 16.55
CA VAL A 53 -0.44 5.96 17.53
C VAL A 53 -1.02 4.58 17.23
N HIS A 54 -1.28 4.26 15.95
CA HIS A 54 -1.75 2.93 15.53
C HIS A 54 -0.79 1.80 15.93
N HIS A 55 0.52 2.01 15.88
CA HIS A 55 1.49 1.02 16.33
C HIS A 55 1.42 0.81 17.83
N LEU A 56 1.29 1.89 18.63
CA LEU A 56 1.16 1.79 20.08
C LEU A 56 -0.10 1.01 20.47
N VAL A 57 -1.22 1.34 19.82
CA VAL A 57 -2.49 0.64 20.06
C VAL A 57 -2.39 -0.83 19.63
N ALA A 58 -1.82 -1.11 18.46
CA ALA A 58 -1.68 -2.48 17.99
C ALA A 58 -0.78 -3.31 18.90
N GLU A 59 0.35 -2.79 19.37
CA GLU A 59 1.25 -3.49 20.29
C GLU A 59 0.63 -3.76 21.64
N CYS A 60 -0.25 -2.87 22.12
CA CYS A 60 -0.90 -3.04 23.41
C CYS A 60 -2.16 -3.93 23.38
N PHE A 61 -2.93 -3.91 22.26
CA PHE A 61 -4.29 -4.44 22.27
C PHE A 61 -4.61 -5.41 21.14
N VAL A 62 -3.79 -5.50 20.10
CA VAL A 62 -4.02 -6.41 18.96
C VAL A 62 -3.01 -7.56 19.03
N PRO A 63 -3.46 -8.80 19.27
CA PRO A 63 -2.56 -9.95 19.27
C PRO A 63 -1.83 -10.09 17.93
N ASN A 64 -0.50 -10.24 17.97
CA ASN A 64 0.30 -10.55 16.79
C ASN A 64 0.65 -12.05 16.81
N PRO A 65 0.10 -12.87 15.91
CA PRO A 65 0.32 -14.32 15.92
C PRO A 65 1.73 -14.74 15.46
N ASP A 66 2.43 -13.86 14.74
CA ASP A 66 3.78 -14.12 14.23
C ASP A 66 4.50 -12.77 14.02
N PRO A 67 5.20 -12.24 15.04
CA PRO A 67 5.87 -10.94 14.97
C PRO A 67 7.02 -10.86 13.96
N GLU A 68 7.61 -12.00 13.56
CA GLU A 68 8.65 -12.03 12.53
C GLU A 68 8.06 -11.83 11.14
N ARG A 69 6.87 -12.31 10.91
CA ARG A 69 6.16 -12.24 9.62
C ARG A 69 5.26 -11.03 9.50
N PHE A 70 4.47 -10.73 10.52
CA PHE A 70 3.50 -9.62 10.53
C PHE A 70 4.10 -8.38 11.20
N THR A 71 4.86 -7.63 10.42
CA THR A 71 5.65 -6.48 10.90
C THR A 71 4.96 -5.13 10.67
N HIS A 72 3.84 -5.12 9.95
CA HIS A 72 3.10 -3.90 9.60
C HIS A 72 1.73 -3.89 10.25
N VAL A 73 1.24 -2.70 10.59
CA VAL A 73 -0.12 -2.48 11.05
C VAL A 73 -0.94 -1.87 9.91
N ASN A 74 -2.09 -2.48 9.62
CA ASN A 74 -3.06 -2.02 8.64
C ASN A 74 -4.30 -1.44 9.32
N HIS A 75 -4.90 -0.41 8.71
CA HIS A 75 -6.21 0.11 9.06
C HIS A 75 -7.25 -0.58 8.16
N LYS A 76 -8.14 -1.39 8.74
CA LYS A 76 -9.11 -2.20 7.99
C LYS A 76 -10.05 -1.36 7.14
N ASP A 77 -10.42 -0.17 7.62
CA ASP A 77 -11.27 0.80 6.90
C ASP A 77 -10.49 1.74 5.95
N GLY A 78 -9.16 1.62 5.89
CA GLY A 78 -8.29 2.50 5.13
C GLY A 78 -8.10 3.91 5.70
N ASN A 79 -8.80 4.25 6.78
CA ASN A 79 -8.69 5.55 7.44
C ASN A 79 -7.55 5.55 8.47
N LYS A 80 -6.44 6.19 8.13
CA LYS A 80 -5.22 6.26 8.94
C LYS A 80 -5.38 7.04 10.27
N TYR A 81 -6.47 7.77 10.43
CA TYR A 81 -6.81 8.48 11.68
C TYR A 81 -7.65 7.64 12.63
N ASN A 82 -8.26 6.55 12.17
CA ASN A 82 -9.03 5.64 13.00
C ASN A 82 -8.11 4.59 13.63
N ASN A 83 -7.45 4.97 14.73
CA ASN A 83 -6.45 4.16 15.41
C ASN A 83 -7.03 3.22 16.47
N ALA A 84 -8.36 3.01 16.51
CA ALA A 84 -9.00 2.09 17.44
C ALA A 84 -8.58 0.63 17.18
N TYR A 85 -8.36 -0.15 18.26
CA TYR A 85 -7.82 -1.52 18.14
C TYR A 85 -8.65 -2.45 17.25
N TRP A 86 -9.97 -2.29 17.23
CA TRP A 86 -10.87 -3.11 16.39
C TRP A 86 -10.73 -2.80 14.89
N ASN A 87 -10.19 -1.62 14.55
CA ASN A 87 -9.89 -1.21 13.18
C ASN A 87 -8.48 -1.58 12.74
N LEU A 88 -7.63 -2.04 13.65
CA LEU A 88 -6.24 -2.37 13.38
C LEU A 88 -6.05 -3.89 13.22
N GLU A 89 -5.10 -4.26 12.39
CA GLU A 89 -4.64 -5.64 12.23
C GLU A 89 -3.15 -5.68 11.90
N TRP A 90 -2.48 -6.74 12.38
CA TRP A 90 -1.12 -7.03 11.97
C TRP A 90 -1.10 -7.70 10.60
N THR A 91 -0.21 -7.24 9.71
CA THR A 91 -0.12 -7.72 8.34
C THR A 91 1.32 -7.73 7.84
N THR A 92 1.53 -8.36 6.68
CA THR A 92 2.80 -8.30 5.96
C THR A 92 2.87 -7.03 5.10
N PRO A 93 4.08 -6.56 4.70
CA PRO A 93 4.21 -5.46 3.74
C PRO A 93 3.38 -5.68 2.46
N GLY A 94 3.44 -6.89 1.92
CA GLY A 94 2.65 -7.27 0.72
C GLY A 94 1.15 -7.28 0.97
N GLY A 95 0.72 -7.77 2.14
CA GLY A 95 -0.69 -7.76 2.57
C GLY A 95 -1.26 -6.36 2.65
N ASN A 96 -0.49 -5.42 3.22
CA ASN A 96 -0.89 -4.02 3.31
C ASN A 96 -1.04 -3.36 1.92
N ILE A 97 -0.11 -3.66 1.00
CA ILE A 97 -0.20 -3.19 -0.40
C ILE A 97 -1.42 -3.80 -1.10
N LYS A 98 -1.66 -5.10 -0.91
CA LYS A 98 -2.83 -5.78 -1.48
C LYS A 98 -4.13 -5.16 -0.98
N HIS A 99 -4.27 -4.96 0.34
CA HIS A 99 -5.43 -4.30 0.94
C HIS A 99 -5.68 -2.91 0.32
N ALA A 100 -4.61 -2.11 0.11
CA ALA A 100 -4.74 -0.78 -0.50
C ALA A 100 -5.28 -0.83 -1.94
N TYR A 101 -4.92 -1.86 -2.72
CA TYR A 101 -5.46 -2.06 -4.06
C TYR A 101 -6.89 -2.63 -4.06
N ASP A 102 -7.19 -3.56 -3.16
CA ASP A 102 -8.48 -4.23 -3.09
C ASP A 102 -9.60 -3.29 -2.59
N ASN A 103 -9.23 -2.22 -1.89
CA ASN A 103 -10.15 -1.20 -1.37
C ASN A 103 -10.03 0.15 -2.12
N ASP A 104 -9.47 0.16 -3.32
CA ASP A 104 -9.30 1.36 -4.17
C ASP A 104 -8.57 2.54 -3.49
N LEU A 105 -7.84 2.28 -2.41
CA LEU A 105 -7.00 3.26 -1.72
C LEU A 105 -5.73 3.59 -2.53
N ARG A 106 -5.42 2.76 -3.52
CA ARG A 106 -4.28 2.92 -4.42
C ARG A 106 -4.64 2.43 -5.82
N VAL A 107 -4.43 3.28 -6.82
CA VAL A 107 -4.60 2.91 -8.22
C VAL A 107 -3.37 2.14 -8.71
N ARG A 108 -3.59 1.00 -9.36
CA ARG A 108 -2.51 0.28 -10.06
C ARG A 108 -2.15 1.05 -11.33
N PRO A 109 -0.90 1.48 -11.48
CA PRO A 109 -0.47 2.06 -12.75
C PRO A 109 -0.64 1.03 -13.88
N VAL A 110 -1.37 1.38 -14.91
CA VAL A 110 -1.58 0.54 -16.10
C VAL A 110 -1.02 1.25 -17.33
N GLY A 111 -0.74 0.48 -18.37
CA GLY A 111 -0.26 1.05 -19.62
C GLY A 111 1.09 1.75 -19.47
N GLU A 112 1.23 2.88 -20.12
CA GLU A 112 2.46 3.70 -20.14
C GLU A 112 2.80 4.34 -18.78
N TYR A 113 1.83 4.43 -17.86
CA TYR A 113 2.05 4.94 -16.49
C TYR A 113 2.73 3.91 -15.57
N ASN A 114 2.90 2.67 -16.02
CA ASN A 114 3.67 1.67 -15.29
C ASN A 114 5.17 1.98 -15.45
N ALA A 115 5.91 2.07 -14.34
CA ALA A 115 7.35 2.36 -14.35
C ALA A 115 8.20 1.38 -15.20
N ASN A 116 7.66 0.19 -15.48
CA ASN A 116 8.31 -0.83 -16.33
C ASN A 116 7.72 -0.87 -17.75
N ALA A 117 6.91 0.12 -18.16
CA ALA A 117 6.39 0.18 -19.49
C ALA A 117 7.52 0.52 -20.48
N VAL A 118 7.64 -0.28 -21.54
CA VAL A 118 8.63 -0.08 -22.62
C VAL A 118 7.99 0.59 -23.83
N LEU A 119 6.66 0.51 -23.91
CA LEU A 119 5.86 1.07 -25.01
C LEU A 119 4.85 2.08 -24.47
N THR A 120 4.50 3.04 -25.31
CA THR A 120 3.38 3.96 -25.11
C THR A 120 2.05 3.30 -25.54
N GLU A 121 0.93 3.86 -25.12
CA GLU A 121 -0.39 3.39 -25.56
C GLU A 121 -0.57 3.55 -27.09
N ALA A 122 0.00 4.59 -27.67
CA ALA A 122 -0.03 4.82 -29.13
C ALA A 122 0.68 3.69 -29.90
N GLU A 123 1.89 3.32 -29.46
CA GLU A 123 2.65 2.22 -30.07
C GLU A 123 1.94 0.87 -29.91
N VAL A 124 1.26 0.65 -28.80
CA VAL A 124 0.46 -0.57 -28.59
C VAL A 124 -0.75 -0.61 -29.52
N ARG A 125 -1.43 0.52 -29.77
CA ARG A 125 -2.53 0.60 -30.75
C ARG A 125 -2.03 0.29 -32.15
N GLU A 126 -0.89 0.88 -32.55
CA GLU A 126 -0.24 0.59 -33.82
C GLU A 126 0.10 -0.90 -33.97
N ILE A 127 0.69 -1.53 -32.95
CA ILE A 127 0.94 -2.99 -32.96
C ILE A 127 -0.36 -3.78 -33.15
N CYS A 128 -1.44 -3.38 -32.50
CA CYS A 128 -2.74 -4.06 -32.64
C CYS A 128 -3.28 -3.91 -34.07
N GLU A 129 -3.18 -2.75 -34.70
CA GLU A 129 -3.60 -2.49 -36.09
C GLU A 129 -2.76 -3.29 -37.08
N LEU A 130 -1.44 -3.35 -36.88
CA LEU A 130 -0.54 -4.18 -37.72
C LEU A 130 -0.87 -5.68 -37.59
N LEU A 131 -1.22 -6.16 -36.39
CA LEU A 131 -1.67 -7.54 -36.17
C LEU A 131 -3.01 -7.81 -36.87
N GLN A 132 -3.95 -6.85 -36.86
CA GLN A 132 -5.23 -6.95 -37.58
C GLN A 132 -5.10 -6.94 -39.09
N SER A 133 -4.13 -6.18 -39.62
CA SER A 133 -3.83 -6.17 -41.05
C SER A 133 -3.16 -7.47 -41.57
N GLY A 134 -2.89 -8.41 -40.63
CA GLY A 134 -2.38 -9.73 -40.97
C GLY A 134 -0.86 -9.87 -40.88
N LEU A 135 -0.12 -8.84 -40.42
CA LEU A 135 1.33 -8.94 -40.22
C LEU A 135 1.66 -9.97 -39.14
N ARG A 136 2.71 -10.76 -39.43
CA ARG A 136 3.24 -11.71 -38.43
C ARG A 136 4.08 -10.99 -37.36
N GLN A 137 4.20 -11.57 -36.21
CA GLN A 137 4.96 -11.01 -35.07
C GLN A 137 6.43 -10.73 -35.43
N CYS A 138 7.05 -11.53 -36.32
CA CYS A 138 8.41 -11.31 -36.77
C CYS A 138 8.53 -10.07 -37.66
N GLU A 139 7.54 -9.79 -38.48
CA GLU A 139 7.50 -8.62 -39.33
C GLU A 139 7.32 -7.34 -38.52
N ILE A 140 6.49 -7.39 -37.47
CA ILE A 140 6.31 -6.27 -36.53
C ILE A 140 7.59 -6.03 -35.72
N ARG A 141 8.31 -7.10 -35.29
CA ARG A 141 9.64 -6.98 -34.67
C ARG A 141 10.61 -6.25 -35.59
N ASP A 142 10.59 -6.54 -36.87
CA ASP A 142 11.51 -5.95 -37.83
C ASP A 142 11.24 -4.46 -38.08
N LEU A 143 10.06 -3.96 -37.65
CA LEU A 143 9.75 -2.52 -37.55
C LEU A 143 10.31 -1.87 -36.26
N GLY A 144 10.98 -2.62 -35.37
CA GLY A 144 11.64 -2.12 -34.17
C GLY A 144 10.91 -2.43 -32.87
N TYR A 145 9.76 -3.11 -32.91
CA TYR A 145 9.01 -3.44 -31.68
C TYR A 145 9.56 -4.70 -30.98
N PRO A 146 9.62 -4.73 -29.64
CA PRO A 146 10.12 -5.90 -28.90
C PRO A 146 9.25 -7.13 -29.14
N TYR A 147 9.83 -8.21 -29.68
CA TYR A 147 9.11 -9.42 -30.09
C TYR A 147 8.24 -10.04 -28.98
N GLU A 148 8.78 -10.19 -27.77
CA GLU A 148 8.04 -10.75 -26.64
C GLU A 148 6.87 -9.87 -26.19
N THR A 149 7.00 -8.55 -26.33
CA THR A 149 5.91 -7.61 -26.04
C THR A 149 4.81 -7.73 -27.09
N VAL A 150 5.16 -7.75 -28.38
CA VAL A 150 4.21 -8.00 -29.49
C VAL A 150 3.48 -9.34 -29.30
N ARG A 151 4.20 -10.38 -28.91
CA ARG A 151 3.62 -11.69 -28.62
C ARG A 151 2.65 -11.64 -27.42
N ALA A 152 3.01 -10.93 -26.34
CA ALA A 152 2.18 -10.79 -25.15
C ALA A 152 0.91 -9.97 -25.44
N ILE A 153 0.99 -8.93 -26.28
CA ILE A 153 -0.16 -8.15 -26.75
C ILE A 153 -1.10 -9.03 -27.58
N LYS A 154 -0.57 -9.76 -28.58
CA LYS A 154 -1.36 -10.70 -29.40
C LYS A 154 -2.08 -11.74 -28.56
N GLN A 155 -1.45 -12.25 -27.51
CA GLN A 155 -2.02 -13.23 -26.59
C GLN A 155 -2.90 -12.59 -25.48
N ARG A 156 -3.08 -11.27 -25.49
CA ARG A 156 -3.83 -10.50 -24.49
C ARG A 156 -3.35 -10.74 -23.05
N ARG A 157 -2.05 -11.02 -22.88
CA ARG A 157 -1.43 -11.15 -21.56
C ARG A 157 -1.01 -9.81 -20.98
N GLN A 158 -0.61 -8.87 -21.84
CA GLN A 158 -0.26 -7.49 -21.51
C GLN A 158 -1.17 -6.50 -22.24
N TRP A 159 -1.23 -5.27 -21.77
CA TRP A 159 -1.99 -4.17 -22.38
C TRP A 159 -3.47 -4.51 -22.65
N LYS A 160 -4.08 -5.26 -21.74
CA LYS A 160 -5.45 -5.78 -21.85
C LYS A 160 -6.49 -4.69 -22.05
N HIS A 161 -6.27 -3.49 -21.48
CA HIS A 161 -7.18 -2.34 -21.58
C HIS A 161 -7.23 -1.76 -23.01
N ILE A 162 -6.21 -2.02 -23.83
CA ILE A 162 -6.16 -1.64 -25.24
C ILE A 162 -6.44 -2.85 -26.14
N SER A 163 -5.72 -3.96 -25.94
CA SER A 163 -5.77 -5.12 -26.83
C SER A 163 -7.14 -5.82 -26.88
N LYS A 164 -8.03 -5.58 -25.88
CA LYS A 164 -9.40 -6.11 -25.88
C LYS A 164 -10.28 -5.52 -27.03
N ASP A 165 -10.00 -4.29 -27.43
CA ASP A 165 -10.78 -3.55 -28.43
C ASP A 165 -10.46 -4.01 -29.88
N TYR A 166 -9.42 -4.82 -30.04
CA TYR A 166 -9.01 -5.35 -31.33
C TYR A 166 -9.41 -6.83 -31.45
N THR A 167 -10.12 -7.16 -32.54
CA THR A 167 -10.50 -8.56 -32.86
C THR A 167 -9.28 -9.36 -33.33
N ARG A 168 -9.33 -10.68 -33.14
CA ARG A 168 -8.32 -11.61 -33.68
C ARG A 168 -8.51 -11.82 -35.14
#